data_20766a1d3060ddbf354807c893bcd288
#
_entry.id   20766a1d3060ddbf354807c893bcd288
#
_cell.length_a   1.000
_cell.length_b   1.000
_cell.length_c   1.000
_cell.angle_alpha   90.00
_cell.angle_beta   90.00
_cell.angle_gamma   90.00
#
_symmetry.space_group_name_H-M   'P 1'
#
loop_
_entity.id
_entity.type
_entity.pdbx_description
1 polymer ?
#
loop_
_entity_poly.entity_id
_entity_poly.type
_entity_poly.pdbx_seq_one_letter_code
_entity_poly.pdbx_strand_id
1 'polypeptide(L)'
;MSDNQAAPRTVGVVGAGVMGVGVAQNLAQTGHRVLLLDVGGEVLARARAEIEKGLRFHGMFSKRKAAGPPAAEVMERITFTTRYDGFGEADFVIENVTEKWEAKSPVYPVLDRVCPPHACFAANTSAYSITRIGSLTQRADRVLGMHFMNPVPLKPTVEVIRAFHTSTQTVDTAQALLRAMGKEGIVVNDMPGFVSNRVLMLTINEAVWLVQDQVAAAEDVDRIFKTCFGHKMGPLETADLIGLDTILYSVEVLYESYGDGKYRPCPLLRKMVDAGLHGRKNGRGFYDYSVPGAA
;
A
#
# COMPACT_ATOMS: atom_id res chain seq x y z
N MET A 1 10.05 9.64 -25.27
CA MET A 1 9.18 8.91 -24.34
C MET A 1 7.83 8.73 -25.05
N SER A 2 7.44 7.51 -25.37
CA SER A 2 6.24 7.28 -26.21
C SER A 2 4.98 7.41 -25.32
N ASP A 3 4.32 8.55 -25.42
CA ASP A 3 3.07 8.89 -24.70
C ASP A 3 1.83 8.11 -25.18
N ASN A 4 2.00 6.98 -25.87
CA ASN A 4 0.90 6.36 -26.64
C ASN A 4 0.56 4.91 -26.22
N GLN A 5 0.90 4.49 -25.01
CA GLN A 5 0.42 3.19 -24.54
C GLN A 5 -0.96 3.35 -23.88
N ALA A 6 -1.98 2.68 -24.44
CA ALA A 6 -3.32 2.68 -23.88
C ALA A 6 -3.31 2.07 -22.47
N ALA A 7 -4.01 2.70 -21.53
CA ALA A 7 -4.14 2.15 -20.19
C ALA A 7 -4.93 0.82 -20.21
N PRO A 8 -4.57 -0.14 -19.33
CA PRO A 8 -5.34 -1.36 -19.14
C PRO A 8 -6.82 -1.09 -18.86
N ARG A 9 -7.73 -1.81 -19.52
CA ARG A 9 -9.18 -1.60 -19.38
C ARG A 9 -9.79 -2.43 -18.26
N THR A 10 -9.37 -3.69 -18.17
CA THR A 10 -9.83 -4.63 -17.14
C THR A 10 -8.70 -4.91 -16.16
N VAL A 11 -8.92 -4.60 -14.89
CA VAL A 11 -7.91 -4.74 -13.84
C VAL A 11 -8.42 -5.71 -12.77
N GLY A 12 -7.66 -6.78 -12.56
CA GLY A 12 -7.84 -7.68 -11.43
C GLY A 12 -7.27 -7.06 -10.14
N VAL A 13 -8.00 -7.16 -9.06
CA VAL A 13 -7.55 -6.78 -7.70
C VAL A 13 -7.72 -8.01 -6.82
N VAL A 14 -6.62 -8.58 -6.36
CA VAL A 14 -6.61 -9.79 -5.53
C VAL A 14 -6.35 -9.41 -4.07
N GLY A 15 -7.30 -9.75 -3.19
CA GLY A 15 -7.33 -9.30 -1.80
C GLY A 15 -8.23 -8.08 -1.63
N ALA A 16 -9.34 -8.24 -0.89
CA ALA A 16 -10.35 -7.22 -0.63
C ALA A 16 -10.23 -6.62 0.79
N GLY A 17 -9.01 -6.57 1.32
CA GLY A 17 -8.67 -5.84 2.54
C GLY A 17 -8.64 -4.32 2.31
N VAL A 18 -8.17 -3.56 3.30
CA VAL A 18 -8.14 -2.09 3.28
C VAL A 18 -7.50 -1.52 2.01
N MET A 19 -6.35 -2.08 1.60
CA MET A 19 -5.64 -1.60 0.40
C MET A 19 -6.38 -1.98 -0.88
N GLY A 20 -6.82 -3.24 -1.00
CA GLY A 20 -7.55 -3.71 -2.18
C GLY A 20 -8.87 -3.00 -2.40
N VAL A 21 -9.62 -2.70 -1.33
CA VAL A 21 -10.82 -1.85 -1.37
C VAL A 21 -10.50 -0.47 -1.96
N GLY A 22 -9.45 0.18 -1.45
CA GLY A 22 -9.03 1.51 -1.94
C GLY A 22 -8.56 1.50 -3.40
N VAL A 23 -7.82 0.47 -3.81
CA VAL A 23 -7.36 0.28 -5.20
C VAL A 23 -8.56 0.04 -6.13
N ALA A 24 -9.46 -0.90 -5.77
CA ALA A 24 -10.66 -1.20 -6.56
C ALA A 24 -11.58 0.01 -6.71
N GLN A 25 -11.82 0.75 -5.62
CA GLN A 25 -12.60 1.98 -5.65
C GLN A 25 -11.98 3.00 -6.61
N ASN A 26 -10.69 3.29 -6.50
CA ASN A 26 -10.03 4.28 -7.34
C ASN A 26 -10.04 3.89 -8.82
N LEU A 27 -9.76 2.62 -9.14
CA LEU A 27 -9.87 2.10 -10.51
C LEU A 27 -11.27 2.28 -11.09
N ALA A 28 -12.30 1.87 -10.37
CA ALA A 28 -13.68 1.98 -10.83
C ALA A 28 -14.14 3.45 -10.98
N GLN A 29 -13.73 4.35 -10.07
CA GLN A 29 -13.97 5.79 -10.18
C GLN A 29 -13.36 6.41 -11.43
N THR A 30 -12.27 5.86 -11.93
CA THR A 30 -11.54 6.35 -13.11
C THR A 30 -11.87 5.58 -14.40
N GLY A 31 -12.92 4.76 -14.37
CA GLY A 31 -13.51 4.15 -15.58
C GLY A 31 -13.03 2.75 -15.91
N HIS A 32 -12.20 2.13 -15.07
CA HIS A 32 -11.73 0.77 -15.30
C HIS A 32 -12.78 -0.27 -14.87
N ARG A 33 -12.87 -1.37 -15.60
CA ARG A 33 -13.56 -2.58 -15.16
C ARG A 33 -12.68 -3.29 -14.12
N VAL A 34 -13.24 -3.63 -12.98
CA VAL A 34 -12.51 -4.19 -11.85
C VAL A 34 -13.04 -5.58 -11.50
N LEU A 35 -12.14 -6.54 -11.37
CA LEU A 35 -12.43 -7.89 -10.85
C LEU A 35 -11.84 -7.94 -9.44
N LEU A 36 -12.67 -7.69 -8.41
CA LEU A 36 -12.23 -7.72 -7.01
C LEU A 36 -12.43 -9.12 -6.46
N LEU A 37 -11.31 -9.81 -6.21
CA LEU A 37 -11.27 -11.18 -5.72
C LEU A 37 -10.80 -11.24 -4.26
N ASP A 38 -11.51 -12.02 -3.46
CA ASP A 38 -11.05 -12.48 -2.14
C ASP A 38 -11.58 -13.89 -1.89
N VAL A 39 -10.94 -14.63 -1.00
CA VAL A 39 -11.32 -16.02 -0.67
C VAL A 39 -12.61 -16.11 0.16
N GLY A 40 -12.99 -15.03 0.85
CA GLY A 40 -14.15 -14.97 1.74
C GLY A 40 -15.30 -14.12 1.20
N GLY A 41 -16.50 -14.70 1.05
CA GLY A 41 -17.70 -13.95 0.65
C GLY A 41 -18.06 -12.82 1.63
N GLU A 42 -17.85 -13.03 2.93
CA GLU A 42 -18.05 -11.99 3.97
C GLU A 42 -17.05 -10.83 3.83
N VAL A 43 -15.80 -11.12 3.43
CA VAL A 43 -14.80 -10.08 3.16
C VAL A 43 -15.26 -9.21 1.98
N LEU A 44 -15.76 -9.83 0.92
CA LEU A 44 -16.28 -9.13 -0.25
C LEU A 44 -17.54 -8.31 0.08
N ALA A 45 -18.43 -8.81 0.94
CA ALA A 45 -19.60 -8.06 1.40
C ALA A 45 -19.18 -6.80 2.18
N ARG A 46 -18.19 -6.91 3.07
CA ARG A 46 -17.62 -5.75 3.78
C ARG A 46 -16.94 -4.79 2.83
N ALA A 47 -16.15 -5.30 1.88
CA ALA A 47 -15.48 -4.50 0.87
C ALA A 47 -16.48 -3.67 0.04
N ARG A 48 -17.60 -4.28 -0.39
CA ARG A 48 -18.70 -3.58 -1.07
C ARG A 48 -19.24 -2.44 -0.23
N ALA A 49 -19.57 -2.70 1.03
CA ALA A 49 -20.12 -1.69 1.95
C ALA A 49 -19.13 -0.53 2.19
N GLU A 50 -17.84 -0.84 2.33
CA GLU A 50 -16.80 0.19 2.51
C GLU A 50 -16.61 1.06 1.26
N ILE A 51 -16.63 0.46 0.05
CA ILE A 51 -16.57 1.22 -1.21
C ILE A 51 -17.81 2.14 -1.33
N GLU A 52 -19.01 1.61 -1.11
CA GLU A 52 -20.26 2.40 -1.14
C GLU A 52 -20.23 3.56 -0.15
N LYS A 53 -19.72 3.32 1.06
CA LYS A 53 -19.53 4.35 2.08
C LYS A 53 -18.53 5.42 1.62
N GLY A 54 -17.35 5.00 1.12
CA GLY A 54 -16.32 5.89 0.60
C GLY A 54 -16.83 6.79 -0.52
N LEU A 55 -17.61 6.25 -1.46
CA LEU A 55 -18.21 7.00 -2.56
C LEU A 55 -19.23 8.06 -2.08
N ARG A 56 -20.05 7.74 -1.08
CA ARG A 56 -20.99 8.70 -0.46
C ARG A 56 -20.25 9.85 0.21
N PHE A 57 -19.20 9.57 0.99
CA PHE A 57 -18.41 10.61 1.64
C PHE A 57 -17.73 11.54 0.62
N HIS A 58 -17.16 10.96 -0.44
CA HIS A 58 -16.51 11.76 -1.49
C HIS A 58 -17.49 12.72 -2.17
N GLY A 59 -18.73 12.29 -2.44
CA GLY A 59 -19.79 13.11 -2.99
C GLY A 59 -20.24 14.28 -2.09
N MET A 60 -20.22 14.10 -0.76
CA MET A 60 -20.63 15.12 0.20
C MET A 60 -19.58 16.24 0.39
N PHE A 61 -18.30 15.95 0.26
CA PHE A 61 -17.21 16.90 0.48
C PHE A 61 -16.68 17.55 -0.81
N SER A 62 -16.96 16.97 -1.98
CA SER A 62 -16.61 17.54 -3.29
C SER A 62 -17.55 18.71 -3.69
N LYS A 63 -17.57 19.80 -2.90
CA LYS A 63 -18.24 21.07 -3.30
C LYS A 63 -17.50 21.82 -4.42
N ARG A 64 -16.40 21.31 -4.99
CA ARG A 64 -15.63 21.92 -6.06
C ARG A 64 -15.60 21.04 -7.31
N LYS A 65 -16.24 21.57 -8.39
CA LYS A 65 -16.10 21.30 -9.83
C LYS A 65 -15.51 19.93 -10.24
N ALA A 66 -16.36 19.16 -10.87
CA ALA A 66 -16.31 17.82 -11.41
C ALA A 66 -16.75 16.77 -10.39
N ALA A 67 -18.06 16.63 -10.21
CA ALA A 67 -18.64 15.43 -9.61
C ALA A 67 -18.13 14.23 -10.46
N GLY A 68 -17.36 13.33 -9.84
CA GLY A 68 -17.00 12.05 -10.47
C GLY A 68 -18.26 11.27 -10.86
N PRO A 69 -18.10 10.10 -11.48
CA PRO A 69 -19.25 9.30 -11.89
C PRO A 69 -20.15 8.96 -10.69
N PRO A 70 -21.47 8.81 -10.89
CA PRO A 70 -22.39 8.41 -9.84
C PRO A 70 -21.95 7.14 -9.13
N ALA A 71 -22.20 7.04 -7.81
CA ALA A 71 -21.77 5.86 -7.03
C ALA A 71 -22.30 4.53 -7.61
N ALA A 72 -23.53 4.52 -8.14
CA ALA A 72 -24.09 3.35 -8.79
C ALA A 72 -23.26 2.89 -10.01
N GLU A 73 -22.88 3.82 -10.86
CA GLU A 73 -22.06 3.56 -12.05
C GLU A 73 -20.66 3.02 -11.65
N VAL A 74 -20.06 3.58 -10.60
CA VAL A 74 -18.78 3.06 -10.07
C VAL A 74 -18.93 1.64 -9.57
N MET A 75 -20.01 1.34 -8.85
CA MET A 75 -20.28 0.01 -8.32
C MET A 75 -20.56 -1.03 -9.41
N GLU A 76 -21.19 -0.64 -10.52
CA GLU A 76 -21.43 -1.50 -11.68
C GLU A 76 -20.13 -1.92 -12.38
N ARG A 77 -19.07 -1.13 -12.27
CA ARG A 77 -17.75 -1.46 -12.83
C ARG A 77 -16.98 -2.50 -12.01
N ILE A 78 -17.45 -2.85 -10.78
CA ILE A 78 -16.76 -3.78 -9.89
C ILE A 78 -17.49 -5.12 -9.84
N THR A 79 -16.84 -6.17 -10.33
CA THR A 79 -17.29 -7.55 -10.14
C THR A 79 -16.62 -8.12 -8.89
N PHE A 80 -17.42 -8.45 -7.88
CA PHE A 80 -16.96 -9.10 -6.65
C PHE A 80 -17.01 -10.62 -6.84
N THR A 81 -15.89 -11.31 -6.64
CA THR A 81 -15.78 -12.75 -6.90
C THR A 81 -14.88 -13.46 -5.91
N THR A 82 -15.21 -14.72 -5.61
CA THR A 82 -14.34 -15.63 -4.86
C THR A 82 -13.53 -16.56 -5.77
N ARG A 83 -13.64 -16.41 -7.08
CA ARG A 83 -13.07 -17.30 -8.10
C ARG A 83 -12.33 -16.51 -9.17
N TYR A 84 -11.31 -17.11 -9.76
CA TYR A 84 -10.50 -16.52 -10.82
C TYR A 84 -11.16 -16.56 -12.22
N ASP A 85 -12.41 -16.98 -12.35
CA ASP A 85 -13.07 -17.28 -13.65
C ASP A 85 -13.04 -16.10 -14.64
N GLY A 86 -13.10 -14.86 -14.16
CA GLY A 86 -13.06 -13.67 -15.05
C GLY A 86 -11.65 -13.16 -15.38
N PHE A 87 -10.61 -13.71 -14.76
CA PHE A 87 -9.25 -13.18 -14.87
C PHE A 87 -8.60 -13.43 -16.25
N GLY A 88 -9.19 -14.29 -17.08
CA GLY A 88 -8.82 -14.45 -18.48
C GLY A 88 -9.01 -13.17 -19.34
N GLU A 89 -9.73 -12.17 -18.82
CA GLU A 89 -9.94 -10.87 -19.48
C GLU A 89 -9.11 -9.74 -18.84
N ALA A 90 -8.30 -10.03 -17.79
CA ALA A 90 -7.55 -9.02 -17.09
C ALA A 90 -6.29 -8.60 -17.87
N ASP A 91 -6.17 -7.31 -18.16
CA ASP A 91 -4.97 -6.73 -18.77
C ASP A 91 -3.86 -6.50 -17.76
N PHE A 92 -4.25 -6.28 -16.50
CA PHE A 92 -3.36 -5.98 -15.39
C PHE A 92 -3.94 -6.55 -14.09
N VAL A 93 -3.09 -7.03 -13.17
CA VAL A 93 -3.53 -7.49 -11.85
C VAL A 93 -2.72 -6.81 -10.76
N ILE A 94 -3.40 -6.29 -9.73
CA ILE A 94 -2.78 -5.71 -8.54
C ILE A 94 -3.11 -6.63 -7.34
N GLU A 95 -2.08 -7.28 -6.80
CA GLU A 95 -2.23 -8.18 -5.66
C GLU A 95 -2.10 -7.38 -4.36
N ASN A 96 -3.08 -7.54 -3.46
CA ASN A 96 -3.22 -6.83 -2.18
C ASN A 96 -3.55 -7.80 -1.03
N VAL A 97 -3.15 -9.06 -1.12
CA VAL A 97 -3.39 -10.01 -0.02
C VAL A 97 -2.53 -9.67 1.20
N THR A 98 -2.83 -10.32 2.32
CA THR A 98 -2.10 -10.12 3.59
C THR A 98 -0.59 -10.20 3.39
N GLU A 99 0.15 -9.29 4.05
CA GLU A 99 1.60 -9.16 3.95
C GLU A 99 2.33 -10.33 4.66
N LYS A 100 2.08 -11.54 4.15
CA LYS A 100 2.70 -12.80 4.57
C LYS A 100 3.06 -13.59 3.33
N TRP A 101 4.29 -14.14 3.30
CA TRP A 101 4.79 -14.89 2.14
C TRP A 101 3.89 -16.07 1.77
N GLU A 102 3.39 -16.79 2.78
CA GLU A 102 2.52 -17.95 2.63
C GLU A 102 1.17 -17.60 2.01
N ALA A 103 0.72 -16.36 2.17
CA ALA A 103 -0.50 -15.86 1.55
C ALA A 103 -0.24 -15.31 0.13
N LYS A 104 0.89 -14.62 -0.08
CA LYS A 104 1.23 -13.98 -1.37
C LYS A 104 1.75 -14.97 -2.40
N SER A 105 2.68 -15.84 -2.02
CA SER A 105 3.38 -16.69 -2.98
C SER A 105 2.46 -17.63 -3.77
N PRO A 106 1.39 -18.23 -3.23
CA PRO A 106 0.50 -19.10 -4.01
C PRO A 106 -0.35 -18.37 -5.05
N VAL A 107 -0.53 -17.05 -4.91
CA VAL A 107 -1.37 -16.24 -5.84
C VAL A 107 -0.75 -16.18 -7.23
N TYR A 108 0.57 -15.98 -7.32
CA TYR A 108 1.24 -15.71 -8.59
C TYR A 108 1.24 -16.88 -9.58
N PRO A 109 1.50 -18.15 -9.19
CA PRO A 109 1.36 -19.30 -10.10
C PRO A 109 -0.08 -19.50 -10.59
N VAL A 110 -1.09 -19.10 -9.80
CA VAL A 110 -2.48 -19.14 -10.24
C VAL A 110 -2.73 -18.07 -11.28
N LEU A 111 -2.35 -16.82 -11.01
CA LEU A 111 -2.47 -15.69 -11.95
C LEU A 111 -1.74 -16.00 -13.25
N ASP A 112 -0.55 -16.57 -13.20
CA ASP A 112 0.24 -16.92 -14.36
C ASP A 112 -0.48 -17.91 -15.30
N ARG A 113 -1.26 -18.80 -14.74
CA ARG A 113 -2.04 -19.81 -15.48
C ARG A 113 -3.36 -19.26 -16.02
N VAL A 114 -4.06 -18.38 -15.26
CA VAL A 114 -5.44 -17.96 -15.63
C VAL A 114 -5.50 -16.67 -16.42
N CYS A 115 -4.51 -15.79 -16.27
CA CYS A 115 -4.48 -14.52 -16.99
C CYS A 115 -3.88 -14.67 -18.40
N PRO A 116 -4.30 -13.82 -19.34
CA PRO A 116 -3.75 -13.85 -20.70
C PRO A 116 -2.25 -13.55 -20.71
N PRO A 117 -1.50 -14.00 -21.73
CA PRO A 117 -0.03 -13.85 -21.77
C PRO A 117 0.47 -12.41 -21.71
N HIS A 118 -0.35 -11.44 -22.13
CA HIS A 118 0.01 -10.02 -22.10
C HIS A 118 -0.19 -9.35 -20.73
N ALA A 119 -0.93 -9.98 -19.82
CA ALA A 119 -1.24 -9.40 -18.52
C ALA A 119 0.02 -9.13 -17.67
N CYS A 120 0.08 -7.95 -17.06
CA CYS A 120 1.11 -7.58 -16.11
C CYS A 120 0.61 -7.78 -14.68
N PHE A 121 1.52 -8.12 -13.77
CA PHE A 121 1.22 -8.32 -12.36
C PHE A 121 1.96 -7.31 -11.49
N ALA A 122 1.24 -6.66 -10.60
CA ALA A 122 1.82 -5.77 -9.60
C ALA A 122 1.61 -6.33 -8.19
N ALA A 123 2.68 -6.40 -7.42
CA ALA A 123 2.59 -6.68 -5.99
C ALA A 123 2.42 -5.36 -5.23
N ASN A 124 1.35 -5.23 -4.46
CA ASN A 124 1.26 -4.18 -3.46
C ASN A 124 1.83 -4.71 -2.15
N THR A 125 3.07 -4.39 -1.88
CA THR A 125 3.85 -4.87 -0.74
C THR A 125 4.78 -3.78 -0.25
N SER A 126 5.05 -3.79 1.06
CA SER A 126 6.01 -2.88 1.69
C SER A 126 7.37 -3.55 1.99
N ALA A 127 7.42 -4.88 1.96
CA ALA A 127 8.55 -5.63 2.51
C ALA A 127 9.13 -6.66 1.55
N TYR A 128 8.33 -7.30 0.70
CA TYR A 128 8.82 -8.41 -0.12
C TYR A 128 9.51 -7.94 -1.40
N SER A 129 10.63 -8.59 -1.73
CA SER A 129 11.33 -8.39 -3.00
C SER A 129 10.43 -8.75 -4.17
N ILE A 130 10.29 -7.83 -5.10
CA ILE A 130 9.50 -8.01 -6.33
C ILE A 130 10.22 -9.00 -7.26
N THR A 131 11.55 -9.01 -7.23
CA THR A 131 12.35 -10.00 -7.97
C THR A 131 12.03 -11.43 -7.50
N ARG A 132 11.91 -11.64 -6.18
CA ARG A 132 11.48 -12.92 -5.61
C ARG A 132 10.05 -13.29 -6.01
N ILE A 133 9.15 -12.31 -6.06
CA ILE A 133 7.78 -12.55 -6.53
C ILE A 133 7.77 -12.91 -8.02
N GLY A 134 8.52 -12.21 -8.84
CA GLY A 134 8.63 -12.48 -10.28
C GLY A 134 9.07 -13.90 -10.59
N SER A 135 9.96 -14.48 -9.76
CA SER A 135 10.43 -15.86 -9.94
C SER A 135 9.36 -16.94 -9.73
N LEU A 136 8.18 -16.57 -9.21
CA LEU A 136 7.04 -17.48 -9.07
C LEU A 136 6.21 -17.62 -10.36
N THR A 137 6.58 -16.90 -11.43
CA THR A 137 5.85 -16.85 -12.71
C THR A 137 6.75 -17.17 -13.89
N GLN A 138 6.16 -17.56 -15.03
CA GLN A 138 6.89 -17.73 -16.30
C GLN A 138 7.02 -16.41 -17.08
N ARG A 139 6.56 -15.27 -16.50
CA ARG A 139 6.56 -13.93 -17.08
C ARG A 139 7.18 -12.89 -16.13
N ALA A 140 8.36 -13.20 -15.57
CA ALA A 140 9.05 -12.30 -14.63
C ALA A 140 9.29 -10.89 -15.19
N ASP A 141 9.39 -10.75 -16.52
CA ASP A 141 9.49 -9.47 -17.23
C ASP A 141 8.20 -8.64 -17.17
N ARG A 142 7.06 -9.25 -16.80
CA ARG A 142 5.74 -8.61 -16.64
C ARG A 142 5.31 -8.45 -15.18
N VAL A 143 6.24 -8.67 -14.23
CA VAL A 143 6.01 -8.48 -12.81
C VAL A 143 6.75 -7.24 -12.32
N LEU A 144 6.04 -6.40 -11.54
CA LEU A 144 6.58 -5.21 -10.89
C LEU A 144 5.94 -5.00 -9.51
N GLY A 145 6.40 -4.05 -8.74
CA GLY A 145 5.73 -3.60 -7.51
C GLY A 145 4.95 -2.31 -7.73
N MET A 146 3.82 -2.17 -7.05
CA MET A 146 3.08 -0.91 -6.94
C MET A 146 2.73 -0.67 -5.47
N HIS A 147 3.57 0.07 -4.78
CA HIS A 147 3.40 0.37 -3.37
C HIS A 147 2.47 1.57 -3.19
N PHE A 148 1.20 1.29 -2.98
CA PHE A 148 0.17 2.29 -2.70
C PHE A 148 0.19 2.73 -1.25
N MET A 149 -0.13 4.01 -1.02
CA MET A 149 -0.25 4.58 0.32
C MET A 149 -1.72 4.69 0.73
N ASN A 150 -2.03 4.36 1.99
CA ASN A 150 -3.38 4.48 2.54
C ASN A 150 -3.69 5.95 2.94
N PRO A 151 -4.88 6.49 2.67
CA PRO A 151 -5.99 5.96 1.84
C PRO A 151 -5.71 6.10 0.33
N VAL A 152 -5.83 5.00 -0.41
CA VAL A 152 -5.47 4.94 -1.83
C VAL A 152 -6.13 6.03 -2.67
N PRO A 153 -7.45 6.32 -2.56
CA PRO A 153 -8.08 7.36 -3.39
C PRO A 153 -7.54 8.77 -3.15
N LEU A 154 -6.96 9.03 -1.97
CA LEU A 154 -6.51 10.37 -1.56
C LEU A 154 -5.00 10.60 -1.78
N LYS A 155 -4.22 9.55 -1.98
CA LYS A 155 -2.76 9.66 -2.16
C LYS A 155 -2.44 9.76 -3.65
N PRO A 156 -1.80 10.86 -4.08
CA PRO A 156 -1.56 11.09 -5.52
C PRO A 156 -0.39 10.27 -6.09
N THR A 157 0.49 9.77 -5.24
CA THR A 157 1.76 9.15 -5.67
C THR A 157 1.83 7.68 -5.27
N VAL A 158 2.42 6.86 -6.14
CA VAL A 158 2.66 5.42 -5.96
C VAL A 158 4.13 5.13 -6.29
N GLU A 159 4.84 4.39 -5.43
CA GLU A 159 6.15 3.85 -5.80
C GLU A 159 5.94 2.69 -6.78
N VAL A 160 6.58 2.77 -7.94
CA VAL A 160 6.60 1.71 -8.96
C VAL A 160 7.94 1.01 -8.87
N ILE A 161 7.96 -0.22 -8.39
CA ILE A 161 9.20 -0.94 -8.11
C ILE A 161 9.57 -1.81 -9.31
N ARG A 162 10.69 -1.47 -9.94
CA ARG A 162 11.27 -2.26 -11.02
C ARG A 162 12.09 -3.40 -10.44
N ALA A 163 11.65 -4.63 -10.66
CA ALA A 163 12.40 -5.84 -10.30
C ALA A 163 13.51 -6.14 -11.31
N PHE A 164 14.34 -7.12 -11.02
CA PHE A 164 15.51 -7.48 -11.83
C PHE A 164 15.14 -7.78 -13.30
N HIS A 165 14.03 -8.48 -13.54
CA HIS A 165 13.57 -8.86 -14.89
C HIS A 165 12.50 -7.94 -15.46
N THR A 166 11.95 -7.00 -14.69
CA THR A 166 10.86 -6.13 -15.14
C THR A 166 11.22 -5.37 -16.41
N SER A 167 10.48 -5.59 -17.49
CA SER A 167 10.71 -4.91 -18.77
C SER A 167 10.31 -3.44 -18.72
N THR A 168 10.90 -2.63 -19.59
CA THR A 168 10.50 -1.22 -19.74
C THR A 168 9.04 -1.11 -20.16
N GLN A 169 8.56 -1.99 -21.03
CA GLN A 169 7.16 -2.04 -21.47
C GLN A 169 6.21 -2.25 -20.28
N THR A 170 6.57 -3.11 -19.31
CA THR A 170 5.77 -3.35 -18.11
C THR A 170 5.70 -2.11 -17.24
N VAL A 171 6.82 -1.40 -17.06
CA VAL A 171 6.85 -0.11 -16.35
C VAL A 171 5.98 0.93 -17.06
N ASP A 172 6.07 1.05 -18.39
CA ASP A 172 5.27 1.99 -19.17
C ASP A 172 3.77 1.69 -19.07
N THR A 173 3.39 0.39 -19.07
CA THR A 173 2.00 -0.05 -18.84
C THR A 173 1.50 0.35 -17.45
N ALA A 174 2.31 0.15 -16.41
CA ALA A 174 1.96 0.55 -15.04
C ALA A 174 1.84 2.07 -14.91
N GLN A 175 2.72 2.83 -15.54
CA GLN A 175 2.67 4.29 -15.60
C GLN A 175 1.40 4.79 -16.32
N ALA A 176 1.02 4.15 -17.43
CA ALA A 176 -0.22 4.47 -18.14
C ALA A 176 -1.45 4.21 -17.27
N LEU A 177 -1.47 3.07 -16.55
CA LEU A 177 -2.54 2.75 -15.60
C LEU A 177 -2.62 3.80 -14.47
N LEU A 178 -1.49 4.16 -13.87
CA LEU A 178 -1.46 5.15 -12.78
C LEU A 178 -1.92 6.53 -13.25
N ARG A 179 -1.49 6.98 -14.43
CA ARG A 179 -2.00 8.24 -15.03
C ARG A 179 -3.51 8.19 -15.23
N ALA A 180 -4.05 7.08 -15.73
CA ALA A 180 -5.49 6.91 -15.88
C ALA A 180 -6.23 6.89 -14.53
N MET A 181 -5.59 6.40 -13.46
CA MET A 181 -6.09 6.48 -12.08
C MET A 181 -5.96 7.88 -11.45
N GLY A 182 -5.44 8.87 -12.17
CA GLY A 182 -5.16 10.21 -11.64
C GLY A 182 -3.97 10.25 -10.67
N LYS A 183 -3.02 9.34 -10.82
CA LYS A 183 -1.85 9.20 -9.95
C LYS A 183 -0.53 9.36 -10.69
N GLU A 184 0.48 9.76 -9.94
CA GLU A 184 1.86 9.79 -10.38
C GLU A 184 2.59 8.52 -9.92
N GLY A 185 3.26 7.83 -10.84
CA GLY A 185 4.14 6.72 -10.52
C GLY A 185 5.60 7.19 -10.43
N ILE A 186 6.26 6.99 -9.30
CA ILE A 186 7.70 7.21 -9.15
C ILE A 186 8.40 5.85 -9.26
N VAL A 187 9.22 5.70 -10.30
CA VAL A 187 9.94 4.43 -10.55
C VAL A 187 11.16 4.36 -9.66
N VAL A 188 11.27 3.26 -8.92
CA VAL A 188 12.40 2.92 -8.04
C VAL A 188 12.86 1.50 -8.29
N ASN A 189 14.07 1.15 -7.87
CA ASN A 189 14.58 -0.21 -7.98
C ASN A 189 14.18 -1.08 -6.79
N ASP A 190 14.09 -2.39 -7.04
CA ASP A 190 13.74 -3.41 -6.05
C ASP A 190 14.87 -3.59 -5.01
N MET A 191 14.68 -2.92 -3.88
CA MET A 191 15.53 -3.05 -2.69
C MET A 191 14.65 -3.07 -1.44
N PRO A 192 15.02 -3.80 -0.38
CA PRO A 192 14.21 -3.90 0.83
C PRO A 192 13.79 -2.54 1.40
N GLY A 193 12.47 -2.36 1.61
CA GLY A 193 11.86 -1.11 2.10
C GLY A 193 11.71 -0.02 1.04
N PHE A 194 12.14 -0.27 -0.21
CA PHE A 194 12.09 0.69 -1.32
C PHE A 194 12.68 2.06 -0.92
N VAL A 195 12.02 3.16 -1.25
CA VAL A 195 12.43 4.49 -0.79
C VAL A 195 11.70 4.91 0.48
N SER A 196 10.35 4.81 0.45
CA SER A 196 9.53 5.36 1.52
C SER A 196 9.77 4.65 2.86
N ASN A 197 9.66 3.33 2.91
CA ASN A 197 9.83 2.59 4.16
C ASN A 197 11.29 2.60 4.62
N ARG A 198 12.25 2.49 3.70
CA ARG A 198 13.66 2.49 4.09
C ARG A 198 14.07 3.77 4.81
N VAL A 199 13.60 4.93 4.36
CA VAL A 199 13.89 6.22 4.99
C VAL A 199 13.02 6.45 6.22
N LEU A 200 11.70 6.24 6.10
CA LEU A 200 10.76 6.52 7.17
C LEU A 200 11.00 5.64 8.41
N MET A 201 11.24 4.34 8.21
CA MET A 201 11.49 3.43 9.33
C MET A 201 12.77 3.78 10.09
N LEU A 202 13.83 4.19 9.38
CA LEU A 202 15.05 4.67 10.03
C LEU A 202 14.80 5.97 10.80
N THR A 203 14.06 6.91 10.22
CA THR A 203 13.72 8.19 10.90
C THR A 203 12.93 7.93 12.15
N ILE A 204 11.92 7.06 12.12
CA ILE A 204 11.13 6.70 13.29
C ILE A 204 11.98 5.95 14.32
N ASN A 205 12.75 4.96 13.88
CA ASN A 205 13.58 4.18 14.81
C ASN A 205 14.60 5.06 15.53
N GLU A 206 15.21 6.02 14.81
CA GLU A 206 16.13 6.99 15.43
C GLU A 206 15.41 7.92 16.42
N ALA A 207 14.20 8.38 16.09
CA ALA A 207 13.39 9.16 17.01
C ALA A 207 13.06 8.39 18.29
N VAL A 208 12.83 7.07 18.21
CA VAL A 208 12.64 6.21 19.39
C VAL A 208 13.93 6.08 20.20
N TRP A 209 15.10 6.01 19.55
CA TRP A 209 16.39 6.02 20.24
C TRP A 209 16.61 7.32 21.04
N LEU A 210 16.23 8.49 20.50
CA LEU A 210 16.32 9.75 21.24
C LEU A 210 15.50 9.73 22.53
N VAL A 211 14.32 9.11 22.50
CA VAL A 211 13.48 8.94 23.72
C VAL A 211 14.12 7.93 24.68
N GLN A 212 14.62 6.80 24.18
CA GLN A 212 15.27 5.79 25.01
C GLN A 212 16.51 6.35 25.73
N ASP A 213 17.32 7.12 25.01
CA ASP A 213 18.56 7.71 25.52
C ASP A 213 18.32 9.00 26.34
N GLN A 214 17.04 9.35 26.57
CA GLN A 214 16.62 10.52 27.34
C GLN A 214 17.15 11.86 26.79
N VAL A 215 17.39 11.94 25.48
CA VAL A 215 17.79 13.18 24.80
C VAL A 215 16.66 14.19 24.82
N ALA A 216 15.42 13.74 24.54
CA ALA A 216 14.22 14.55 24.56
C ALA A 216 12.97 13.70 24.83
N ALA A 217 11.91 14.34 25.33
CA ALA A 217 10.59 13.72 25.41
C ALA A 217 9.98 13.56 24.01
N ALA A 218 9.02 12.65 23.86
CA ALA A 218 8.37 12.37 22.56
C ALA A 218 7.74 13.63 21.94
N GLU A 219 7.10 14.46 22.78
CA GLU A 219 6.46 15.70 22.38
C GLU A 219 7.46 16.73 21.84
N ASP A 220 8.67 16.78 22.41
CA ASP A 220 9.70 17.72 21.98
C ASP A 220 10.33 17.28 20.66
N VAL A 221 10.58 15.97 20.47
CA VAL A 221 11.05 15.41 19.20
C VAL A 221 10.07 15.78 18.09
N ASP A 222 8.78 15.48 18.29
CA ASP A 222 7.76 15.73 17.27
C ASP A 222 7.55 17.23 17.04
N ARG A 223 7.62 18.06 18.09
CA ARG A 223 7.52 19.51 17.96
C ARG A 223 8.64 20.10 17.11
N ILE A 224 9.89 19.62 17.27
CA ILE A 224 11.03 20.04 16.46
C ILE A 224 10.77 19.70 14.98
N PHE A 225 10.33 18.47 14.67
CA PHE A 225 10.03 18.08 13.30
C PHE A 225 8.92 18.94 12.67
N LYS A 226 7.90 19.27 13.45
CA LYS A 226 6.78 20.11 12.97
C LYS A 226 7.19 21.57 12.76
N THR A 227 7.92 22.15 13.73
CA THR A 227 8.19 23.59 13.72
C THR A 227 9.46 23.98 12.98
N CYS A 228 10.51 23.14 13.01
CA CYS A 228 11.78 23.46 12.35
C CYS A 228 11.83 22.93 10.91
N PHE A 229 11.17 21.80 10.60
CA PHE A 229 11.23 21.18 9.27
C PHE A 229 9.89 21.25 8.51
N GLY A 230 8.83 21.76 9.13
CA GLY A 230 7.53 21.94 8.48
C GLY A 230 6.75 20.64 8.24
N HIS A 231 7.06 19.57 8.98
CA HIS A 231 6.31 18.33 8.90
C HIS A 231 4.91 18.52 9.46
N LYS A 232 3.91 17.91 8.83
CA LYS A 232 2.52 17.94 9.35
C LYS A 232 2.35 17.15 10.62
N MET A 233 3.16 16.10 10.78
CA MET A 233 3.23 15.20 11.94
C MET A 233 4.69 14.95 12.26
N GLY A 234 5.01 14.78 13.53
CA GLY A 234 6.33 14.33 13.93
C GLY A 234 6.51 12.82 13.70
N PRO A 235 7.76 12.31 13.84
CA PRO A 235 8.05 10.90 13.60
C PRO A 235 7.34 9.96 14.58
N LEU A 236 7.15 10.34 15.84
CA LEU A 236 6.51 9.50 16.86
C LEU A 236 4.98 9.53 16.76
N GLU A 237 4.38 10.69 16.43
CA GLU A 237 2.96 10.75 16.02
C GLU A 237 2.70 9.88 14.80
N THR A 238 3.61 9.88 13.83
CA THR A 238 3.54 9.06 12.62
C THR A 238 3.66 7.57 12.97
N ALA A 239 4.54 7.21 13.90
CA ALA A 239 4.67 5.85 14.39
C ALA A 239 3.37 5.35 15.04
N ASP A 240 2.75 6.16 15.90
CA ASP A 240 1.46 5.83 16.52
C ASP A 240 0.31 5.72 15.51
N LEU A 241 0.33 6.54 14.46
CA LEU A 241 -0.66 6.47 13.38
C LEU A 241 -0.54 5.17 12.58
N ILE A 242 0.68 4.74 12.25
CA ILE A 242 0.95 3.49 11.50
C ILE A 242 0.72 2.27 12.39
N GLY A 243 1.13 2.36 13.63
CA GLY A 243 1.12 1.29 14.63
C GLY A 243 2.53 0.77 14.93
N LEU A 244 2.90 0.79 16.22
CA LEU A 244 4.25 0.44 16.66
C LEU A 244 4.66 -1.00 16.34
N ASP A 245 3.72 -1.93 16.36
CA ASP A 245 3.94 -3.32 15.92
C ASP A 245 4.25 -3.41 14.41
N THR A 246 3.60 -2.61 13.59
CA THR A 246 3.88 -2.51 12.14
C THR A 246 5.25 -1.87 11.89
N ILE A 247 5.60 -0.83 12.67
CA ILE A 247 6.93 -0.20 12.60
C ILE A 247 8.01 -1.20 13.00
N LEU A 248 7.84 -1.88 14.14
CA LEU A 248 8.80 -2.89 14.61
C LEU A 248 9.03 -3.97 13.56
N TYR A 249 7.96 -4.56 13.05
CA TYR A 249 8.04 -5.56 11.97
C TYR A 249 8.82 -5.03 10.75
N SER A 250 8.51 -3.82 10.31
CA SER A 250 9.17 -3.21 9.13
C SER A 250 10.67 -2.98 9.37
N VAL A 251 11.05 -2.50 10.57
CA VAL A 251 12.47 -2.31 10.94
C VAL A 251 13.20 -3.65 11.03
N GLU A 252 12.55 -4.70 11.57
CA GLU A 252 13.10 -6.07 11.63
C GLU A 252 13.35 -6.63 10.22
N VAL A 253 12.39 -6.47 9.31
CA VAL A 253 12.56 -6.89 7.90
C VAL A 253 13.75 -6.18 7.24
N LEU A 254 13.93 -4.88 7.50
CA LEU A 254 15.08 -4.14 7.00
C LEU A 254 16.38 -4.66 7.61
N TYR A 255 16.40 -4.89 8.92
CA TYR A 255 17.57 -5.41 9.62
C TYR A 255 17.99 -6.79 9.12
N GLU A 256 17.04 -7.72 8.97
CA GLU A 256 17.28 -9.05 8.42
C GLU A 256 17.77 -9.00 6.96
N SER A 257 17.17 -8.11 6.16
CA SER A 257 17.49 -8.01 4.73
C SER A 257 18.86 -7.42 4.44
N TYR A 258 19.32 -6.47 5.26
CA TYR A 258 20.60 -5.79 5.05
C TYR A 258 21.73 -6.32 5.92
N GLY A 259 21.44 -6.95 7.05
CA GLY A 259 22.43 -7.39 8.02
C GLY A 259 23.28 -6.25 8.61
N ASP A 260 22.79 -5.01 8.56
CA ASP A 260 23.51 -3.78 8.96
C ASP A 260 22.92 -3.24 10.27
N GLY A 261 23.78 -3.01 11.25
CA GLY A 261 23.41 -2.51 12.58
C GLY A 261 22.62 -1.20 12.58
N LYS A 262 22.70 -0.39 11.52
CA LYS A 262 21.89 0.85 11.41
C LYS A 262 20.38 0.60 11.35
N TYR A 263 19.95 -0.61 10.95
CA TYR A 263 18.55 -1.02 10.96
C TYR A 263 18.14 -1.77 12.22
N ARG A 264 19.03 -1.89 13.22
CA ARG A 264 18.69 -2.57 14.47
C ARG A 264 17.51 -1.88 15.15
N PRO A 265 16.42 -2.60 15.45
CA PRO A 265 15.28 -2.03 16.18
C PRO A 265 15.70 -1.47 17.54
N CYS A 266 15.19 -0.29 17.88
CA CYS A 266 15.39 0.27 19.22
C CYS A 266 14.75 -0.64 20.27
N PRO A 267 15.46 -0.98 21.36
CA PRO A 267 14.90 -1.82 22.45
C PRO A 267 13.62 -1.25 23.04
N LEU A 268 13.51 0.07 23.18
CA LEU A 268 12.28 0.72 23.65
C LEU A 268 11.09 0.42 22.73
N LEU A 269 11.27 0.46 21.41
CA LEU A 269 10.19 0.14 20.45
C LEU A 269 9.66 -1.29 20.68
N ARG A 270 10.55 -2.26 20.80
CA ARG A 270 10.19 -3.66 21.11
C ARG A 270 9.45 -3.77 22.43
N LYS A 271 10.00 -3.14 23.48
CA LYS A 271 9.39 -3.14 24.83
C LYS A 271 7.98 -2.54 24.84
N MET A 272 7.76 -1.45 24.08
CA MET A 272 6.43 -0.85 23.93
C MET A 272 5.44 -1.79 23.23
N VAL A 273 5.87 -2.46 22.15
CA VAL A 273 5.04 -3.45 21.45
C VAL A 273 4.70 -4.63 22.36
N ASP A 274 5.68 -5.17 23.09
CA ASP A 274 5.48 -6.26 24.06
C ASP A 274 4.52 -5.84 25.20
N ALA A 275 4.51 -4.55 25.57
CA ALA A 275 3.58 -3.98 26.55
C ALA A 275 2.17 -3.71 25.96
N GLY A 276 1.91 -4.02 24.70
CA GLY A 276 0.62 -3.80 24.05
C GLY A 276 0.36 -2.32 23.69
N LEU A 277 1.39 -1.49 23.62
CA LEU A 277 1.29 -0.09 23.20
C LEU A 277 1.46 -0.03 21.69
N HIS A 278 0.35 -0.04 20.92
CA HIS A 278 0.39 -0.12 19.46
C HIS A 278 0.01 1.19 18.77
N GLY A 279 -0.15 2.28 19.51
CA GLY A 279 -0.51 3.59 18.98
C GLY A 279 -2.02 3.81 18.87
N ARG A 280 -2.45 4.57 17.85
CA ARG A 280 -3.87 4.97 17.68
C ARG A 280 -4.83 3.79 17.55
N LYS A 281 -4.40 2.67 16.97
CA LYS A 281 -5.27 1.51 16.73
C LYS A 281 -5.80 0.82 18.00
N ASN A 282 -5.10 0.99 19.13
CA ASN A 282 -5.56 0.48 20.42
C ASN A 282 -5.58 1.57 21.52
N GLY A 283 -5.46 2.84 21.13
CA GLY A 283 -5.64 4.00 21.98
C GLY A 283 -4.40 4.48 22.73
N ARG A 284 -3.27 3.75 22.71
CA ARG A 284 -2.04 4.14 23.40
C ARG A 284 -0.77 3.74 22.64
N GLY A 285 0.19 4.66 22.59
CA GLY A 285 1.51 4.46 22.04
C GLY A 285 2.50 5.40 22.74
N PHE A 286 3.20 6.22 21.98
CA PHE A 286 3.96 7.36 22.53
C PHE A 286 3.02 8.40 23.16
N TYR A 287 1.80 8.46 22.62
CA TYR A 287 0.72 9.34 23.10
C TYR A 287 -0.47 8.54 23.61
N ASP A 288 -1.32 9.21 24.39
CA ASP A 288 -2.59 8.66 24.87
C ASP A 288 -3.74 9.23 24.01
N TYR A 289 -4.46 8.36 23.31
CA TYR A 289 -5.59 8.70 22.43
C TYR A 289 -6.94 8.30 23.06
N SER A 290 -6.93 7.83 24.31
CA SER A 290 -8.15 7.43 25.02
C SER A 290 -8.98 8.62 25.49
N VAL A 291 -8.37 9.82 25.58
CA VAL A 291 -9.02 11.07 25.97
C VAL A 291 -9.31 11.91 24.72
N PRO A 292 -10.60 12.27 24.42
CA PRO A 292 -10.92 13.16 23.31
C PRO A 292 -10.26 14.55 23.53
N GLY A 293 -9.32 14.92 22.64
CA GLY A 293 -8.67 16.24 22.65
C GLY A 293 -7.19 16.27 23.00
N ALA A 294 -6.54 15.12 23.17
CA ALA A 294 -5.09 15.01 23.41
C ALA A 294 -4.31 14.71 22.11
N ALA A 295 -4.51 15.50 21.05
CA ALA A 295 -3.74 15.40 19.79
C ALA A 295 -3.56 16.78 19.17
#